data_5c6c5dad0966ab2ffcf9ce9d7ff2e4d5
#
_entry.id   5c6c5dad0966ab2ffcf9ce9d7ff2e4d5
#
_cell.length_a   1.000
_cell.length_b   1.000
_cell.length_c   1.000
_cell.angle_alpha   90.00
_cell.angle_beta   90.00
_cell.angle_gamma   90.00
#
_symmetry.space_group_name_H-M   'P 1'
#
loop_
_entity.id
_entity.type
_entity.pdbx_description
1 polymer ?
#
loop_
_entity_poly.entity_id
_entity_poly.type
_entity_poly.pdbx_seq_one_letter_code
_entity_poly.pdbx_strand_id
1 'polypeptide(L)'
;MPSVLHCVSVRTPEPDYEVAAEAVRIGGDVLVYIWGGERPHIGSVAAAQPRPSLSDPPQISATASVLTYPGHKEDVVTKYVAETLSARLSTNVVVTAGIHWDNLGAQSIDVIIERCREITDSLARALRQESKS
;
A
#
# COMPACT_ATOMS: atom_id res chain seq x y z
N MET A 1 12.19 5.40 27.21
CA MET A 1 10.82 5.62 26.66
C MET A 1 10.83 5.26 25.20
N PRO A 2 9.90 4.41 24.76
CA PRO A 2 9.77 4.18 23.33
C PRO A 2 9.34 5.45 22.63
N SER A 3 9.86 5.65 21.42
CA SER A 3 9.48 6.79 20.59
C SER A 3 8.01 6.70 20.21
N VAL A 4 7.35 7.85 20.08
CA VAL A 4 6.00 7.89 19.52
C VAL A 4 6.11 7.50 18.03
N LEU A 5 5.30 6.53 17.60
CA LEU A 5 5.27 6.13 16.22
C LEU A 5 4.57 7.20 15.39
N HIS A 6 5.21 7.58 14.29
CA HIS A 6 4.60 8.52 13.36
C HIS A 6 3.60 7.79 12.48
N CYS A 7 2.37 8.29 12.45
CA CYS A 7 1.28 7.71 11.68
C CYS A 7 0.80 8.72 10.64
N VAL A 8 0.62 8.24 9.40
CA VAL A 8 0.10 9.02 8.29
C VAL A 8 -1.23 8.40 7.86
N SER A 9 -2.27 9.22 7.67
CA SER A 9 -3.57 8.77 7.19
C SER A 9 -3.90 9.45 5.88
N VAL A 10 -4.35 8.69 4.90
CA VAL A 10 -4.75 9.20 3.59
C VAL A 10 -6.07 8.58 3.14
N ARG A 11 -6.81 9.30 2.31
CA ARG A 11 -8.06 8.84 1.70
C ARG A 11 -8.12 9.30 0.26
N THR A 12 -8.82 8.54 -0.58
CA THR A 12 -9.13 9.03 -1.92
C THR A 12 -10.20 10.13 -1.82
N PRO A 13 -10.10 11.20 -2.64
CA PRO A 13 -11.03 12.33 -2.52
C PRO A 13 -12.42 12.07 -3.11
N GLU A 14 -12.54 11.11 -4.02
CA GLU A 14 -13.81 10.81 -4.67
C GLU A 14 -14.75 10.07 -3.72
N PRO A 15 -16.06 10.41 -3.69
CA PRO A 15 -16.99 9.75 -2.77
C PRO A 15 -17.33 8.31 -3.12
N ASP A 16 -17.24 7.92 -4.39
CA ASP A 16 -17.52 6.55 -4.82
C ASP A 16 -16.24 5.72 -4.78
N TYR A 17 -16.38 4.51 -4.27
CA TYR A 17 -15.29 3.55 -4.10
C TYR A 17 -14.12 4.15 -3.30
N GLU A 18 -14.45 4.80 -2.20
CA GLU A 18 -13.45 5.40 -1.33
C GLU A 18 -12.55 4.33 -0.74
N VAL A 19 -11.24 4.58 -0.81
CA VAL A 19 -10.22 3.74 -0.21
C VAL A 19 -9.44 4.61 0.78
N ALA A 20 -9.15 4.05 1.92
CA ALA A 20 -8.39 4.72 2.96
C ALA A 20 -7.17 3.87 3.34
N ALA A 21 -6.15 4.52 3.84
CA ALA A 21 -4.95 3.84 4.31
C ALA A 21 -4.29 4.62 5.44
N GLU A 22 -3.62 3.88 6.30
CA GLU A 22 -2.72 4.45 7.28
C GLU A 22 -1.35 3.79 7.16
N ALA A 23 -0.32 4.56 7.42
CA ALA A 23 1.05 4.07 7.43
C ALA A 23 1.73 4.47 8.73
N VAL A 24 2.52 3.55 9.28
CA VAL A 24 3.27 3.77 10.51
C VAL A 24 4.74 3.54 10.21
N ARG A 25 5.58 4.50 10.59
CA ARG A 25 7.02 4.30 10.53
C ARG A 25 7.50 3.58 11.79
N ILE A 26 8.24 2.51 11.57
CA ILE A 26 8.85 1.72 12.65
C ILE A 26 10.35 1.73 12.38
N GLY A 27 11.04 2.66 13.04
CA GLY A 27 12.42 2.95 12.65
C GLY A 27 12.49 3.44 11.22
N GLY A 28 13.28 2.80 10.37
CA GLY A 28 13.33 3.09 8.94
C GLY A 28 12.30 2.37 8.10
N ASP A 29 11.60 1.39 8.68
CA ASP A 29 10.64 0.56 7.96
C ASP A 29 9.23 1.15 8.02
N VAL A 30 8.33 0.64 7.19
CA VAL A 30 6.97 1.16 7.08
C VAL A 30 5.95 0.02 7.10
N LEU A 31 4.93 0.17 7.91
CA LEU A 31 3.77 -0.70 7.93
C LEU A 31 2.57 0.08 7.39
N VAL A 32 1.87 -0.49 6.41
CA VAL A 32 0.71 0.12 5.78
C VAL A 32 -0.48 -0.81 5.91
N TYR A 33 -1.65 -0.25 6.22
CA TYR A 33 -2.90 -1.00 6.13
C TYR A 33 -3.91 -0.19 5.34
N ILE A 34 -4.56 -0.88 4.37
CA ILE A 34 -5.49 -0.31 3.41
C ILE A 34 -6.84 -0.99 3.60
N TRP A 35 -7.90 -0.18 3.60
CA TRP A 35 -9.24 -0.73 3.69
C TRP A 35 -10.20 0.10 2.84
N GLY A 36 -11.33 -0.50 2.50
CA GLY A 36 -12.38 0.19 1.76
C GLY A 36 -13.59 -0.70 1.57
N GLY A 37 -14.71 -0.07 1.23
CA GLY A 37 -15.93 -0.75 0.89
C GLY A 37 -16.84 -1.04 2.06
N GLU A 38 -17.78 -1.93 1.81
CA GLU A 38 -18.85 -2.26 2.75
C GLU A 38 -18.37 -3.15 3.90
N ARG A 39 -17.28 -3.90 3.69
CA ARG A 39 -16.75 -4.83 4.69
C ARG A 39 -15.23 -4.70 4.77
N PRO A 40 -14.74 -3.73 5.55
CA PRO A 40 -13.30 -3.66 5.81
C PRO A 40 -12.80 -4.94 6.48
N HIS A 41 -11.64 -5.43 6.04
CA HIS A 41 -11.07 -6.67 6.55
C HIS A 41 -9.59 -6.73 6.19
N ILE A 42 -8.92 -7.81 6.58
CA ILE A 42 -7.59 -8.13 6.11
C ILE A 42 -7.71 -9.31 5.16
N GLY A 43 -7.46 -9.08 3.87
CA GLY A 43 -7.56 -10.11 2.84
C GLY A 43 -6.21 -10.62 2.37
N SER A 44 -5.21 -9.74 2.34
CA SER A 44 -3.88 -10.07 1.83
C SER A 44 -2.82 -9.28 2.55
N VAL A 45 -1.61 -9.82 2.60
CA VAL A 45 -0.43 -9.19 3.20
C VAL A 45 0.74 -9.33 2.24
N ALA A 46 1.50 -8.26 2.05
CA ALA A 46 2.73 -8.31 1.26
C ALA A 46 3.87 -7.69 2.04
N ALA A 47 5.02 -8.32 2.01
CA ALA A 47 6.25 -7.79 2.59
C ALA A 47 7.26 -7.57 1.45
N ALA A 48 7.71 -6.34 1.30
CA ALA A 48 8.61 -5.95 0.22
C ALA A 48 9.93 -5.42 0.76
N GLN A 49 11.00 -5.69 0.02
CA GLN A 49 12.32 -5.15 0.32
C GLN A 49 12.90 -4.50 -0.95
N PRO A 50 13.62 -3.37 -0.81
CA PRO A 50 14.24 -2.72 -1.96
C PRO A 50 15.44 -3.54 -2.44
N ARG A 51 15.70 -3.45 -3.73
CA ARG A 51 16.86 -4.07 -4.36
C ARG A 51 17.27 -3.30 -5.61
N PRO A 52 18.51 -3.44 -6.09
CA PRO A 52 18.87 -2.90 -7.40
C PRO A 52 18.05 -3.60 -8.49
N SER A 53 17.64 -2.84 -9.51
CA SER A 53 16.98 -3.42 -10.68
C SER A 53 18.00 -4.11 -11.56
N LEU A 54 17.52 -4.87 -12.56
CA LEU A 54 18.37 -5.52 -13.56
C LEU A 54 18.66 -4.59 -14.73
N SER A 55 18.16 -3.34 -14.70
CA SER A 55 18.40 -2.37 -15.74
C SER A 55 19.84 -1.82 -15.70
N ASP A 56 20.27 -1.19 -16.80
CA ASP A 56 21.62 -0.57 -16.91
C ASP A 56 21.42 0.91 -17.24
N PRO A 57 21.75 1.87 -16.34
CA PRO A 57 22.24 1.63 -14.98
C PRO A 57 21.17 1.09 -14.05
N PRO A 58 21.54 0.39 -12.97
CA PRO A 58 20.56 -0.12 -12.02
C PRO A 58 19.82 1.01 -11.32
N GLN A 59 18.50 0.82 -11.14
CA GLN A 59 17.64 1.70 -10.35
C GLN A 59 17.13 0.92 -9.15
N ILE A 60 16.57 1.61 -8.18
CA ILE A 60 15.97 0.93 -7.02
C ILE A 60 14.64 0.31 -7.46
N SER A 61 14.54 -0.98 -7.26
CA SER A 61 13.31 -1.75 -7.46
C SER A 61 12.95 -2.42 -6.14
N ALA A 62 12.00 -3.35 -6.13
CA ALA A 62 11.62 -4.08 -4.94
C ALA A 62 11.13 -5.48 -5.30
N THR A 63 11.26 -6.38 -4.34
CA THR A 63 10.69 -7.74 -4.42
C THR A 63 9.74 -7.91 -3.25
N ALA A 64 8.57 -8.49 -3.51
CA ALA A 64 7.57 -8.73 -2.48
C ALA A 64 7.20 -10.21 -2.38
N SER A 65 6.97 -10.64 -1.13
CA SER A 65 6.33 -11.92 -0.82
C SER A 65 4.90 -11.62 -0.39
N VAL A 66 3.95 -12.41 -0.91
CA VAL A 66 2.52 -12.17 -0.70
C VAL A 66 1.87 -13.38 -0.05
N LEU A 67 1.01 -13.12 0.93
CA LEU A 67 0.17 -14.13 1.55
C LEU A 67 -1.28 -13.65 1.44
N THR A 68 -2.14 -14.49 0.88
CA THR A 68 -3.56 -14.15 0.68
C THR A 68 -4.43 -15.13 1.45
N TYR A 69 -5.38 -14.61 2.23
CA TYR A 69 -6.35 -15.47 2.91
C TYR A 69 -7.32 -16.07 1.89
N PRO A 70 -7.80 -17.30 2.12
CA PRO A 70 -8.72 -17.95 1.16
C PRO A 70 -9.96 -17.12 0.88
N GLY A 71 -10.36 -17.07 -0.39
CA GLY A 71 -11.54 -16.33 -0.83
C GLY A 71 -11.32 -14.84 -1.06
N HIS A 72 -10.11 -14.34 -0.88
CA HIS A 72 -9.78 -12.93 -1.09
C HIS A 72 -8.87 -12.77 -2.30
N LYS A 73 -8.99 -11.64 -2.99
CA LYS A 73 -8.28 -11.37 -4.25
C LYS A 73 -7.49 -10.07 -4.21
N GLU A 74 -7.16 -9.58 -3.02
CA GLU A 74 -6.44 -8.33 -2.83
C GLU A 74 -4.93 -8.45 -3.02
N ASP A 75 -4.44 -9.64 -3.37
CA ASP A 75 -3.01 -9.92 -3.53
C ASP A 75 -2.34 -9.00 -4.56
N VAL A 76 -3.03 -8.69 -5.66
CA VAL A 76 -2.50 -7.77 -6.69
C VAL A 76 -2.29 -6.38 -6.10
N VAL A 77 -3.26 -5.91 -5.32
CA VAL A 77 -3.19 -4.59 -4.67
C VAL A 77 -2.04 -4.54 -3.67
N THR A 78 -1.97 -5.50 -2.75
CA THR A 78 -0.93 -5.51 -1.71
C THR A 78 0.46 -5.59 -2.32
N LYS A 79 0.62 -6.43 -3.34
CA LYS A 79 1.90 -6.57 -4.04
C LYS A 79 2.32 -5.26 -4.70
N TYR A 80 1.40 -4.64 -5.45
CA TYR A 80 1.68 -3.38 -6.13
C TYR A 80 2.09 -2.28 -5.14
N VAL A 81 1.28 -2.09 -4.08
CA VAL A 81 1.54 -1.04 -3.10
C VAL A 81 2.86 -1.27 -2.38
N ALA A 82 3.10 -2.51 -1.93
CA ALA A 82 4.32 -2.85 -1.19
C ALA A 82 5.58 -2.64 -2.05
N GLU A 83 5.58 -3.15 -3.27
CA GLU A 83 6.72 -3.00 -4.17
C GLU A 83 6.96 -1.52 -4.54
N THR A 84 5.88 -0.80 -4.85
CA THR A 84 5.98 0.60 -5.25
C THR A 84 6.53 1.46 -4.11
N LEU A 85 5.98 1.32 -2.91
CA LEU A 85 6.46 2.09 -1.75
C LEU A 85 7.88 1.70 -1.36
N SER A 86 8.20 0.41 -1.37
CA SER A 86 9.54 -0.05 -1.05
C SER A 86 10.59 0.52 -2.00
N ALA A 87 10.30 0.51 -3.30
CA ALA A 87 11.20 1.07 -4.30
C ALA A 87 11.33 2.58 -4.16
N ARG A 88 10.20 3.29 -4.00
CA ARG A 88 10.19 4.76 -3.94
C ARG A 88 10.80 5.31 -2.65
N LEU A 89 10.63 4.60 -1.53
CA LEU A 89 11.14 5.01 -0.22
C LEU A 89 12.48 4.37 0.12
N SER A 90 12.92 3.41 -0.67
CA SER A 90 14.16 2.65 -0.45
C SER A 90 14.22 2.03 0.95
N THR A 91 13.13 1.40 1.36
CA THR A 91 13.01 0.80 2.70
C THR A 91 12.12 -0.45 2.66
N ASN A 92 12.17 -1.25 3.71
CA ASN A 92 11.27 -2.39 3.86
C ASN A 92 9.85 -1.89 4.13
N VAL A 93 8.87 -2.50 3.46
CA VAL A 93 7.46 -2.11 3.59
C VAL A 93 6.60 -3.37 3.73
N VAL A 94 5.70 -3.35 4.71
CA VAL A 94 4.67 -4.38 4.83
C VAL A 94 3.32 -3.70 4.59
N VAL A 95 2.49 -4.31 3.74
CA VAL A 95 1.16 -3.79 3.40
C VAL A 95 0.12 -4.86 3.68
N THR A 96 -0.97 -4.47 4.33
CA THR A 96 -2.19 -5.28 4.38
C THR A 96 -3.29 -4.55 3.63
N ALA A 97 -4.16 -5.29 2.94
CA ALA A 97 -5.31 -4.71 2.26
C ALA A 97 -6.54 -5.58 2.41
N GLY A 98 -7.67 -4.94 2.65
CA GLY A 98 -8.97 -5.58 2.70
C GLY A 98 -10.03 -4.64 2.17
N ILE A 99 -10.46 -4.88 0.93
CA ILE A 99 -11.39 -4.02 0.20
C ILE A 99 -12.53 -4.90 -0.32
N HIS A 100 -13.76 -4.54 0.00
CA HIS A 100 -14.89 -5.34 -0.46
C HIS A 100 -16.13 -4.50 -0.74
N TRP A 101 -16.64 -4.63 -1.96
CA TRP A 101 -17.97 -4.18 -2.34
C TRP A 101 -18.72 -5.35 -2.97
N ASP A 102 -20.00 -5.47 -2.69
CA ASP A 102 -20.84 -6.49 -3.32
C ASP A 102 -21.14 -6.10 -4.78
N ASN A 103 -21.33 -7.11 -5.63
CA ASN A 103 -21.84 -6.96 -7.00
C ASN A 103 -20.98 -6.05 -7.90
N LEU A 104 -19.65 -6.16 -7.80
CA LEU A 104 -18.74 -5.38 -8.63
C LEU A 104 -18.76 -5.84 -10.08
N GLY A 105 -18.93 -4.88 -11.00
CA GLY A 105 -18.68 -5.10 -12.42
C GLY A 105 -17.21 -4.84 -12.77
N ALA A 106 -16.85 -5.17 -14.03
CA ALA A 106 -15.47 -4.99 -14.49
C ALA A 106 -15.00 -3.53 -14.41
N GLN A 107 -15.88 -2.57 -14.73
CA GLN A 107 -15.55 -1.15 -14.66
C GLN A 107 -15.29 -0.69 -13.23
N SER A 108 -16.04 -1.23 -12.27
CA SER A 108 -15.85 -0.89 -10.85
C SER A 108 -14.50 -1.40 -10.33
N ILE A 109 -14.08 -2.56 -10.78
CA ILE A 109 -12.76 -3.11 -10.41
C ILE A 109 -11.64 -2.18 -10.90
N ASP A 110 -11.73 -1.68 -12.12
CA ASP A 110 -10.74 -0.76 -12.66
C ASP A 110 -10.69 0.55 -11.86
N VAL A 111 -11.84 1.07 -11.43
CA VAL A 111 -11.90 2.25 -10.58
C VAL A 111 -11.22 2.00 -9.25
N ILE A 112 -11.48 0.86 -8.62
CA ILE A 112 -10.87 0.50 -7.33
C ILE A 112 -9.35 0.40 -7.46
N ILE A 113 -8.85 -0.21 -8.53
CA ILE A 113 -7.41 -0.29 -8.79
C ILE A 113 -6.82 1.12 -8.91
N GLU A 114 -7.51 2.02 -9.60
CA GLU A 114 -7.04 3.40 -9.72
C GLU A 114 -7.05 4.13 -8.38
N ARG A 115 -8.05 3.89 -7.53
CA ARG A 115 -8.05 4.41 -6.14
C ARG A 115 -6.84 3.95 -5.37
N CYS A 116 -6.46 2.69 -5.53
CA CYS A 116 -5.28 2.15 -4.86
C CYS A 116 -3.98 2.80 -5.36
N ARG A 117 -3.90 3.14 -6.64
CA ARG A 117 -2.76 3.89 -7.18
C ARG A 117 -2.69 5.30 -6.59
N GLU A 118 -3.82 5.98 -6.49
CA GLU A 118 -3.90 7.31 -5.86
C GLU A 118 -3.45 7.26 -4.40
N ILE A 119 -3.90 6.26 -3.65
CA ILE A 119 -3.51 6.05 -2.26
C ILE A 119 -2.00 5.84 -2.15
N THR A 120 -1.43 5.03 -3.05
CA THR A 120 0.01 4.76 -3.06
C THR A 120 0.81 6.05 -3.26
N ASP A 121 0.40 6.87 -4.21
CA ASP A 121 1.05 8.17 -4.46
C ASP A 121 0.95 9.11 -3.26
N SER A 122 -0.24 9.17 -2.65
CA SER A 122 -0.47 10.00 -1.46
C SER A 122 0.39 9.55 -0.28
N LEU A 123 0.48 8.24 -0.05
CA LEU A 123 1.33 7.68 1.00
C LEU A 123 2.80 7.99 0.77
N ALA A 124 3.27 7.81 -0.47
CA ALA A 124 4.66 8.07 -0.81
C ALA A 124 5.04 9.53 -0.54
N ARG A 125 4.18 10.47 -0.94
CA ARG A 125 4.41 11.90 -0.70
C ARG A 125 4.42 12.21 0.80
N ALA A 126 3.44 11.72 1.54
CA ALA A 126 3.32 11.98 2.96
C ALA A 126 4.51 11.42 3.75
N LEU A 127 4.92 10.19 3.43
CA LEU A 127 6.04 9.53 4.11
C LEU A 127 7.38 10.19 3.80
N ARG A 128 7.55 10.72 2.59
CA ARG A 128 8.75 11.48 2.24
C ARG A 128 8.83 12.80 2.99
N GLN A 129 7.70 13.49 3.16
CA GLN A 129 7.66 14.75 3.91
C GLN A 129 8.02 14.54 5.37
N GLU A 130 7.56 13.46 5.97
CA GLU A 130 7.91 13.13 7.35
C GLU A 130 9.41 12.86 7.51
N SER A 131 10.04 12.22 6.53
CA SER A 131 11.48 11.93 6.58
C SER A 131 12.35 13.16 6.55
N LYS A 132 11.81 14.31 6.11
CA LYS A 132 12.54 15.58 5.99
C LYS A 132 12.34 16.50 7.19
N SER A 133 11.43 16.16 8.08
CA SER A 133 11.14 17.00 9.26
C SER A 133 11.96 16.62 10.48
#